data_9ca0d1ea659efa156a062a5b65d353d4
#
_entry.id   9ca0d1ea659efa156a062a5b65d353d4
#
_cell.length_a   1.000
_cell.length_b   1.000
_cell.length_c   1.000
_cell.angle_alpha   90.00
_cell.angle_beta   90.00
_cell.angle_gamma   90.00
#
_symmetry.space_group_name_H-M   'P 1'
#
loop_
_entity.id
_entity.type
_entity.pdbx_description
1 polymer ?
#
loop_
_entity_poly.entity_id
_entity_poly.type
_entity_poly.pdbx_seq_one_letter_code
_entity_poly.pdbx_strand_id
1 'polypeptide(L)'
;YNLIWFCKKVQIPFDVYAFSSEYGNKVNGGRLDYYDRLKDEKIQHYDRKEGLLHVDSEFNLLHFFSDKLNAKDLETQMINIWRTAYAFKNRSPYVYPSELVLSGTPLNETLVALHQIIPQFQEKNNVEKVQCIVLTDGEGSQLTHNKIVNRAWEDDDFLGCINCHGDRTFLRDRKLGRTYKLPGGYRQFTDGLLHHLQDKFPSTNFIGIRVLEGRDARYFINHYHRYDEEMFNKWKKNRTCTITNS
;
A
#
# COMPACT_ATOMS: atom_id res chain seq x y z
N TYR A 1 4.26 5.61 17.90
CA TYR A 1 4.80 6.67 18.77
C TYR A 1 6.23 6.37 19.21
N ASN A 2 6.50 5.26 19.88
CA ASN A 2 7.81 4.95 20.45
C ASN A 2 8.93 4.96 19.40
N LEU A 3 8.71 4.40 18.22
CA LEU A 3 9.70 4.39 17.13
C LEU A 3 9.98 5.81 16.61
N ILE A 4 8.96 6.63 16.45
CA ILE A 4 9.10 8.03 16.01
C ILE A 4 9.92 8.83 17.03
N TRP A 5 9.57 8.74 18.31
CA TRP A 5 10.32 9.39 19.38
C TRP A 5 11.76 8.90 19.48
N PHE A 6 11.99 7.59 19.31
CA PHE A 6 13.32 7.02 19.28
C PHE A 6 14.13 7.63 18.13
N CYS A 7 13.63 7.57 16.90
CA CYS A 7 14.31 8.11 15.71
C CYS A 7 14.62 9.62 15.90
N LYS A 8 13.64 10.39 16.39
CA LYS A 8 13.82 11.82 16.66
C LYS A 8 14.93 12.07 17.68
N LYS A 9 14.96 11.28 18.78
CA LYS A 9 15.96 11.42 19.86
C LYS A 9 17.38 11.08 19.41
N VAL A 10 17.52 10.06 18.56
CA VAL A 10 18.83 9.61 18.04
C VAL A 10 19.19 10.24 16.70
N GLN A 11 18.38 11.18 16.21
CA GLN A 11 18.56 11.92 14.96
C GLN A 11 18.64 11.03 13.71
N ILE A 12 17.91 9.92 13.71
CA ILE A 12 17.72 9.10 12.51
C ILE A 12 16.60 9.75 11.67
N PRO A 13 16.85 10.10 10.40
CA PRO A 13 15.83 10.66 9.53
C PRO A 13 14.71 9.62 9.28
N PHE A 14 13.48 10.11 9.25
CA PHE A 14 12.29 9.28 8.97
C PHE A 14 11.19 10.07 8.29
N ASP A 15 10.41 9.37 7.48
CA ASP A 15 9.10 9.81 7.00
C ASP A 15 8.08 8.69 7.28
N VAL A 16 6.87 9.05 7.69
CA VAL A 16 5.80 8.10 7.99
C VAL A 16 4.61 8.42 7.11
N TYR A 17 4.16 7.43 6.35
CA TYR A 17 3.03 7.53 5.46
C TYR A 17 1.90 6.62 5.95
N ALA A 18 0.66 7.01 5.69
CA ALA A 18 -0.49 6.14 5.79
C ALA A 18 -1.11 5.99 4.41
N PHE A 19 -1.49 4.79 4.05
CA PHE A 19 -2.21 4.51 2.82
C PHE A 19 -3.68 4.22 3.14
N SER A 20 -4.57 4.73 2.30
CA SER A 20 -5.99 4.48 2.38
C SER A 20 -6.60 4.43 0.98
N SER A 21 -7.82 3.92 0.89
CA SER A 21 -8.60 3.95 -0.32
C SER A 21 -9.91 4.69 -0.04
N GLU A 22 -10.15 5.77 -0.75
CA GLU A 22 -11.39 6.53 -0.65
C GLU A 22 -12.49 5.82 -1.43
N TYR A 23 -13.20 4.92 -0.76
CA TYR A 23 -14.23 4.12 -1.43
C TYR A 23 -15.45 4.97 -1.77
N GLY A 24 -15.66 5.20 -3.05
CA GLY A 24 -16.88 5.83 -3.56
C GLY A 24 -16.80 7.34 -3.60
N ASN A 25 -15.85 7.90 -4.33
CA ASN A 25 -15.89 9.30 -4.72
C ASN A 25 -17.27 9.63 -5.28
N LYS A 26 -18.05 10.37 -4.50
CA LYS A 26 -19.36 10.86 -4.90
C LYS A 26 -19.15 12.06 -5.80
N VAL A 27 -19.07 11.85 -7.09
CA VAL A 27 -19.19 12.92 -8.07
C VAL A 27 -20.68 13.16 -8.30
N ASN A 28 -21.16 14.36 -8.06
CA ASN A 28 -22.55 14.79 -8.28
C ASN A 28 -23.64 13.99 -7.53
N GLY A 29 -23.34 13.49 -6.32
CA GLY A 29 -24.34 12.83 -5.45
C GLY A 29 -24.61 11.35 -5.74
N GLY A 30 -23.93 10.73 -6.70
CA GLY A 30 -24.00 9.31 -7.04
C GLY A 30 -22.62 8.68 -7.08
N ARG A 31 -22.57 7.35 -6.91
CA ARG A 31 -21.37 6.55 -7.16
C ARG A 31 -21.27 6.32 -8.66
N LEU A 32 -20.20 6.83 -9.28
CA LEU A 32 -19.90 6.49 -10.67
C LEU A 32 -19.46 5.03 -10.79
N ASP A 33 -19.87 4.38 -11.89
CA ASP A 33 -19.27 3.12 -12.31
C ASP A 33 -17.75 3.33 -12.47
N TYR A 34 -16.99 2.25 -12.26
CA TYR A 34 -15.54 2.25 -12.39
C TYR A 34 -15.08 2.82 -13.76
N TYR A 35 -15.74 2.44 -14.84
CA TYR A 35 -15.40 2.91 -16.18
C TYR A 35 -15.82 4.35 -16.44
N ASP A 36 -16.94 4.78 -15.87
CA ASP A 36 -17.36 6.20 -15.95
C ASP A 36 -16.38 7.09 -15.19
N ARG A 37 -15.84 6.60 -14.07
CA ARG A 37 -14.75 7.30 -13.37
C ARG A 37 -13.48 7.44 -14.20
N LEU A 38 -13.13 6.43 -15.00
CA LEU A 38 -11.95 6.50 -15.87
C LEU A 38 -12.07 7.52 -17.00
N LYS A 39 -13.30 7.87 -17.38
CA LYS A 39 -13.63 8.84 -18.42
C LYS A 39 -13.91 10.25 -17.88
N ASP A 40 -14.17 10.38 -16.58
CA ASP A 40 -14.51 11.68 -15.98
C ASP A 40 -13.25 12.56 -15.87
N GLU A 41 -13.20 13.61 -16.69
CA GLU A 41 -12.11 14.59 -16.72
C GLU A 41 -11.96 15.39 -15.42
N LYS A 42 -12.98 15.39 -14.55
CA LYS A 42 -12.93 16.06 -13.25
C LYS A 42 -12.19 15.24 -12.18
N ILE A 43 -11.99 13.96 -12.43
CA ILE A 43 -11.27 13.07 -11.52
C ILE A 43 -9.78 13.12 -11.89
N GLN A 44 -8.95 13.55 -10.95
CA GLN A 44 -7.51 13.50 -11.12
C GLN A 44 -7.02 12.05 -11.07
N HIS A 45 -6.45 11.59 -12.16
CA HIS A 45 -5.84 10.26 -12.25
C HIS A 45 -4.32 10.36 -12.15
N TYR A 46 -3.71 9.30 -11.61
CA TYR A 46 -2.27 9.09 -11.76
C TYR A 46 -1.92 8.84 -13.23
N ASP A 47 -0.65 9.01 -13.59
CA ASP A 47 -0.17 8.81 -14.97
C ASP A 47 -0.63 7.46 -15.53
N ARG A 48 -1.39 7.54 -16.64
CA ARG A 48 -1.96 6.38 -17.30
C ARG A 48 -1.36 6.25 -18.70
N LYS A 49 -0.76 5.09 -18.96
CA LYS A 49 -0.25 4.73 -20.30
C LYS A 49 -0.53 3.26 -20.55
N GLU A 50 -0.82 2.91 -21.79
CA GLU A 50 -1.02 1.53 -22.17
C GLU A 50 0.16 0.63 -21.73
N GLY A 51 -0.16 -0.52 -21.16
CA GLY A 51 0.80 -1.48 -20.64
C GLY A 51 1.39 -1.18 -19.27
N LEU A 52 1.09 -0.01 -18.67
CA LEU A 52 1.51 0.28 -17.29
C LEU A 52 0.50 -0.24 -16.28
N LEU A 53 0.99 -0.59 -15.09
CA LEU A 53 0.12 -0.85 -13.94
C LEU A 53 -0.74 0.39 -13.67
N HIS A 54 -1.99 0.16 -13.35
CA HIS A 54 -2.94 1.21 -13.03
C HIS A 54 -3.00 1.40 -11.51
N VAL A 55 -2.77 2.63 -11.07
CA VAL A 55 -3.03 3.07 -9.70
C VAL A 55 -4.37 3.79 -9.70
N ASP A 56 -5.31 3.29 -8.89
CA ASP A 56 -6.66 3.85 -8.82
C ASP A 56 -6.64 5.28 -8.25
N SER A 57 -7.54 6.12 -8.76
CA SER A 57 -7.71 7.51 -8.29
C SER A 57 -8.20 7.59 -6.83
N GLU A 58 -8.78 6.51 -6.32
CA GLU A 58 -9.19 6.41 -4.91
C GLU A 58 -8.02 6.14 -3.94
N PHE A 59 -6.83 5.83 -4.47
CA PHE A 59 -5.65 5.62 -3.65
C PHE A 59 -5.15 6.93 -3.05
N ASN A 60 -5.00 6.95 -1.74
CA ASN A 60 -4.41 8.05 -0.99
C ASN A 60 -3.15 7.58 -0.25
N LEU A 61 -2.09 8.35 -0.36
CA LEU A 61 -0.87 8.17 0.43
C LEU A 61 -0.60 9.45 1.21
N LEU A 62 -0.91 9.42 2.49
CA LEU A 62 -0.90 10.58 3.38
C LEU A 62 0.42 10.63 4.14
N HIS A 63 1.14 11.72 4.03
CA HIS A 63 2.38 11.94 4.76
C HIS A 63 2.06 12.39 6.20
N PHE A 64 2.15 11.47 7.16
CA PHE A 64 1.76 11.73 8.53
C PHE A 64 2.86 12.43 9.35
N PHE A 65 4.09 11.94 9.29
CA PHE A 65 5.17 12.47 10.11
C PHE A 65 6.48 12.51 9.35
N SER A 66 7.33 13.48 9.70
CA SER A 66 8.69 13.62 9.22
C SER A 66 9.62 14.04 10.35
N ASP A 67 10.88 13.66 10.26
CA ASP A 67 11.94 14.16 11.16
C ASP A 67 12.14 15.68 11.07
N LYS A 68 11.67 16.31 9.99
CA LYS A 68 11.76 17.78 9.77
C LYS A 68 10.73 18.57 10.59
N LEU A 69 9.69 17.92 11.13
CA LEU A 69 8.74 18.59 12.00
C LEU A 69 9.41 19.05 13.29
N ASN A 70 9.09 20.28 13.73
CA ASN A 70 9.49 20.72 15.08
C ASN A 70 8.73 19.93 16.16
N ALA A 71 9.18 19.98 17.40
CA ALA A 71 8.64 19.17 18.48
C ALA A 71 7.14 19.42 18.73
N LYS A 72 6.71 20.69 18.65
CA LYS A 72 5.30 21.08 18.87
C LYS A 72 4.40 20.56 17.79
N ASP A 73 4.80 20.69 16.52
CA ASP A 73 4.00 20.20 15.39
C ASP A 73 3.93 18.68 15.38
N LEU A 74 5.04 18.00 15.68
CA LEU A 74 5.07 16.55 15.82
C LEU A 74 4.11 16.06 16.91
N GLU A 75 4.13 16.69 18.09
CA GLU A 75 3.21 16.35 19.18
C GLU A 75 1.75 16.60 18.81
N THR A 76 1.47 17.77 18.20
CA THR A 76 0.12 18.12 17.73
C THR A 76 -0.39 17.10 16.72
N GLN A 77 0.44 16.71 15.75
CA GLN A 77 0.09 15.71 14.75
C GLN A 77 -0.17 14.34 15.38
N MET A 78 0.66 13.92 16.33
CA MET A 78 0.44 12.66 17.07
C MET A 78 -0.88 12.65 17.82
N ILE A 79 -1.23 13.76 18.48
CA ILE A 79 -2.51 13.91 19.19
C ILE A 79 -3.68 13.82 18.21
N ASN A 80 -3.59 14.45 17.04
CA ASN A 80 -4.64 14.42 16.03
C ASN A 80 -4.85 13.01 15.46
N ILE A 81 -3.78 12.28 15.14
CA ILE A 81 -3.88 10.88 14.69
C ILE A 81 -4.48 9.99 15.78
N TRP A 82 -4.08 10.19 17.05
CA TRP A 82 -4.68 9.45 18.16
C TRP A 82 -6.19 9.74 18.31
N ARG A 83 -6.60 11.01 18.20
CA ARG A 83 -8.02 11.40 18.23
C ARG A 83 -8.81 10.77 17.09
N THR A 84 -8.25 10.75 15.89
CA THR A 84 -8.86 10.11 14.72
C THR A 84 -9.05 8.60 14.95
N ALA A 85 -8.01 7.90 15.42
CA ALA A 85 -8.08 6.49 15.75
C ALA A 85 -9.12 6.20 16.87
N TYR A 86 -9.21 7.08 17.87
CA TYR A 86 -10.23 6.98 18.91
C TYR A 86 -11.64 7.16 18.35
N ALA A 87 -11.83 8.11 17.42
CA ALA A 87 -13.12 8.34 16.76
C ALA A 87 -13.58 7.11 15.99
N PHE A 88 -12.70 6.45 15.24
CA PHE A 88 -13.00 5.20 14.53
C PHE A 88 -13.44 4.08 15.49
N LYS A 89 -12.67 3.86 16.56
CA LYS A 89 -12.96 2.80 17.53
C LYS A 89 -14.32 2.98 18.20
N ASN A 90 -14.71 4.21 18.51
CA ASN A 90 -15.90 4.49 19.30
C ASN A 90 -17.10 4.95 18.47
N ARG A 91 -17.03 4.80 17.12
CA ARG A 91 -18.08 5.29 16.21
C ARG A 91 -18.53 6.71 16.55
N SER A 92 -17.55 7.56 16.85
CA SER A 92 -17.80 8.95 17.26
C SER A 92 -18.53 9.71 16.15
N PRO A 93 -19.43 10.62 16.49
CA PRO A 93 -20.08 11.51 15.53
C PRO A 93 -19.13 12.57 14.95
N TYR A 94 -17.88 12.62 15.36
CA TYR A 94 -16.91 13.56 14.83
C TYR A 94 -16.63 13.25 13.36
N VAL A 95 -16.71 14.27 12.55
CA VAL A 95 -16.35 14.21 11.13
C VAL A 95 -14.82 14.16 11.03
N TYR A 96 -14.32 13.25 10.25
CA TYR A 96 -12.92 13.15 9.87
C TYR A 96 -12.77 13.31 8.35
N PRO A 97 -11.59 13.71 7.85
CA PRO A 97 -11.34 13.84 6.43
C PRO A 97 -11.63 12.53 5.68
N SER A 98 -12.20 12.63 4.48
CA SER A 98 -12.56 11.47 3.65
C SER A 98 -11.36 10.59 3.32
N GLU A 99 -10.19 11.19 3.19
CA GLU A 99 -8.91 10.54 2.91
C GLU A 99 -8.45 9.59 4.05
N LEU A 100 -8.99 9.80 5.26
CA LEU A 100 -8.73 8.94 6.42
C LEU A 100 -9.75 7.81 6.59
N VAL A 101 -10.65 7.60 5.64
CA VAL A 101 -11.60 6.49 5.69
C VAL A 101 -10.86 5.17 5.68
N LEU A 102 -11.20 4.31 6.65
CA LEU A 102 -10.66 2.95 6.74
C LEU A 102 -11.41 2.05 5.76
N SER A 103 -10.95 2.00 4.53
CA SER A 103 -11.52 1.17 3.47
C SER A 103 -10.42 0.63 2.57
N GLY A 104 -10.57 -0.64 2.17
CA GLY A 104 -9.61 -1.31 1.31
C GLY A 104 -8.22 -1.47 1.94
N THR A 105 -7.33 -2.14 1.21
CA THR A 105 -5.91 -2.24 1.58
C THR A 105 -5.08 -1.98 0.32
N PRO A 106 -4.85 -0.70 -0.06
CA PRO A 106 -4.09 -0.36 -1.27
C PRO A 106 -2.58 -0.53 -1.06
N LEU A 107 -2.20 -1.73 -0.61
CA LEU A 107 -0.81 -2.09 -0.35
C LEU A 107 0.02 -2.13 -1.63
N ASN A 108 -0.53 -2.68 -2.71
CA ASN A 108 0.20 -2.80 -3.97
C ASN A 108 0.41 -1.45 -4.65
N GLU A 109 -0.55 -0.55 -4.57
CA GLU A 109 -0.42 0.86 -4.98
C GLU A 109 0.69 1.56 -4.17
N THR A 110 0.73 1.30 -2.86
CA THR A 110 1.80 1.81 -1.99
C THR A 110 3.17 1.29 -2.43
N LEU A 111 3.30 -0.01 -2.73
CA LEU A 111 4.56 -0.58 -3.24
C LEU A 111 4.98 0.08 -4.57
N VAL A 112 4.04 0.39 -5.44
CA VAL A 112 4.33 1.18 -6.66
C VAL A 112 4.83 2.58 -6.31
N ALA A 113 4.20 3.27 -5.36
CA ALA A 113 4.63 4.60 -4.92
C ALA A 113 6.03 4.62 -4.31
N LEU A 114 6.47 3.54 -3.66
CA LEU A 114 7.83 3.43 -3.09
C LEU A 114 8.94 3.59 -4.14
N HIS A 115 8.66 3.36 -5.42
CA HIS A 115 9.62 3.63 -6.50
C HIS A 115 10.03 5.09 -6.61
N GLN A 116 9.20 6.01 -6.14
CA GLN A 116 9.48 7.44 -6.10
C GLN A 116 9.93 7.87 -4.70
N ILE A 117 9.31 7.34 -3.66
CA ILE A 117 9.55 7.74 -2.27
C ILE A 117 10.97 7.37 -1.82
N ILE A 118 11.42 6.14 -2.09
CA ILE A 118 12.74 5.68 -1.60
C ILE A 118 13.87 6.54 -2.15
N PRO A 119 14.00 6.80 -3.47
CA PRO A 119 15.05 7.67 -3.99
C PRO A 119 14.97 9.11 -3.45
N GLN A 120 13.77 9.67 -3.36
CA GLN A 120 13.56 11.01 -2.82
C GLN A 120 13.97 11.10 -1.35
N PHE A 121 13.64 10.08 -0.56
CA PHE A 121 14.03 10.01 0.84
C PHE A 121 15.55 9.91 1.00
N GLN A 122 16.21 9.06 0.20
CA GLN A 122 17.66 8.90 0.20
C GLN A 122 18.37 10.20 -0.16
N GLU A 123 17.95 10.85 -1.24
CA GLU A 123 18.51 12.11 -1.70
C GLU A 123 18.31 13.24 -0.69
N LYS A 124 17.06 13.42 -0.21
CA LYS A 124 16.69 14.47 0.75
C LYS A 124 17.48 14.39 2.06
N ASN A 125 17.77 13.17 2.52
CA ASN A 125 18.42 12.94 3.81
C ASN A 125 19.88 12.53 3.70
N ASN A 126 20.41 12.42 2.49
CA ASN A 126 21.79 11.97 2.20
C ASN A 126 22.11 10.63 2.91
N VAL A 127 21.23 9.64 2.75
CA VAL A 127 21.37 8.30 3.35
C VAL A 127 21.49 7.23 2.28
N GLU A 128 22.40 6.27 2.48
CA GLU A 128 22.57 5.15 1.56
C GLU A 128 21.62 3.97 1.87
N LYS A 129 21.43 3.68 3.16
CA LYS A 129 20.62 2.54 3.63
C LYS A 129 19.28 3.00 4.16
N VAL A 130 18.22 2.32 3.75
CA VAL A 130 16.86 2.61 4.18
C VAL A 130 16.23 1.37 4.82
N GLN A 131 15.49 1.57 5.91
CA GLN A 131 14.60 0.57 6.48
C GLN A 131 13.16 0.94 6.10
N CYS A 132 12.53 0.18 5.21
CA CYS A 132 11.15 0.38 4.82
C CYS A 132 10.27 -0.58 5.62
N ILE A 133 9.47 -0.05 6.55
CA ILE A 133 8.61 -0.84 7.42
C ILE A 133 7.16 -0.62 6.98
N VAL A 134 6.48 -1.70 6.59
CA VAL A 134 5.06 -1.68 6.21
C VAL A 134 4.25 -2.39 7.29
N LEU A 135 3.30 -1.67 7.88
CA LEU A 135 2.37 -2.17 8.88
C LEU A 135 0.97 -2.26 8.27
N THR A 136 0.37 -3.45 8.25
CA THR A 136 -0.97 -3.67 7.70
C THR A 136 -1.71 -4.77 8.43
N ASP A 137 -3.04 -4.75 8.43
CA ASP A 137 -3.91 -5.83 8.90
C ASP A 137 -4.52 -6.63 7.73
N GLY A 138 -4.47 -6.08 6.51
CA GLY A 138 -5.03 -6.65 5.29
C GLY A 138 -4.01 -7.17 4.28
N GLU A 139 -4.52 -7.76 3.21
CA GLU A 139 -3.77 -8.16 2.02
C GLU A 139 -3.98 -7.13 0.92
N GLY A 140 -2.95 -6.88 0.11
CA GLY A 140 -3.05 -6.03 -1.06
C GLY A 140 -3.92 -6.67 -2.15
N SER A 141 -4.81 -5.89 -2.75
CA SER A 141 -5.56 -6.31 -3.93
C SER A 141 -4.67 -6.35 -5.16
N GLN A 142 -5.00 -7.21 -6.12
CA GLN A 142 -4.32 -7.17 -7.42
C GLN A 142 -4.54 -5.83 -8.10
N LEU A 143 -3.48 -5.27 -8.67
CA LEU A 143 -3.61 -4.12 -9.54
C LEU A 143 -4.13 -4.54 -10.92
N THR A 144 -4.76 -3.60 -11.59
CA THR A 144 -5.09 -3.69 -13.00
C THR A 144 -3.93 -3.11 -13.83
N HIS A 145 -3.97 -3.29 -15.14
CA HIS A 145 -3.09 -2.60 -16.06
C HIS A 145 -3.90 -1.83 -17.10
N ASN A 146 -3.35 -0.72 -17.54
CA ASN A 146 -3.98 0.12 -18.55
C ASN A 146 -3.89 -0.55 -19.94
N LYS A 147 -5.02 -0.62 -20.62
CA LYS A 147 -5.13 -1.16 -21.99
C LYS A 147 -6.19 -0.40 -22.78
N ILE A 148 -5.97 -0.25 -24.07
CA ILE A 148 -7.00 0.24 -24.99
C ILE A 148 -8.11 -0.82 -25.06
N VAL A 149 -9.32 -0.41 -24.75
CA VAL A 149 -10.52 -1.24 -24.70
C VAL A 149 -11.51 -0.73 -25.73
N ASN A 150 -11.98 -1.66 -26.58
CA ASN A 150 -13.11 -1.47 -27.47
C ASN A 150 -14.33 -2.16 -26.86
N ARG A 151 -15.43 -1.47 -26.72
CA ARG A 151 -16.69 -2.02 -26.31
C ARG A 151 -17.70 -1.92 -27.44
N ALA A 152 -18.41 -3.03 -27.70
CA ALA A 152 -19.34 -3.14 -28.80
C ALA A 152 -20.49 -2.09 -28.82
N TRP A 153 -20.68 -1.39 -27.70
CA TRP A 153 -21.70 -0.34 -27.54
C TRP A 153 -21.13 1.08 -27.42
N GLU A 154 -19.83 1.25 -27.62
CA GLU A 154 -19.15 2.56 -27.62
C GLU A 154 -18.54 2.81 -28.99
N ASP A 155 -18.69 4.04 -29.48
CA ASP A 155 -18.23 4.41 -30.82
C ASP A 155 -16.70 4.55 -30.90
N ASP A 156 -16.02 4.82 -29.75
CA ASP A 156 -14.59 5.06 -29.71
C ASP A 156 -13.85 4.14 -28.71
N ASP A 157 -12.64 3.79 -29.08
CA ASP A 157 -11.69 3.10 -28.19
C ASP A 157 -11.27 4.06 -27.06
N PHE A 158 -11.16 3.54 -25.84
CA PHE A 158 -10.67 4.33 -24.71
C PHE A 158 -9.62 3.59 -23.89
N LEU A 159 -8.80 4.32 -23.14
CA LEU A 159 -7.82 3.74 -22.23
C LEU A 159 -8.51 3.25 -20.95
N GLY A 160 -8.91 2.00 -20.96
CA GLY A 160 -9.51 1.29 -19.82
C GLY A 160 -8.48 0.58 -18.95
N CYS A 161 -8.97 -0.24 -18.02
CA CYS A 161 -8.16 -1.06 -17.14
C CYS A 161 -8.60 -2.51 -17.19
N ILE A 162 -7.66 -3.43 -17.25
CA ILE A 162 -7.91 -4.87 -17.30
C ILE A 162 -7.20 -5.54 -16.13
N ASN A 163 -7.87 -6.54 -15.54
CA ASN A 163 -7.28 -7.34 -14.48
C ASN A 163 -6.00 -8.04 -14.94
N CYS A 164 -5.03 -8.07 -14.07
CA CYS A 164 -3.83 -8.88 -14.27
C CYS A 164 -4.21 -10.35 -14.08
N HIS A 165 -4.28 -11.12 -15.16
CA HIS A 165 -4.59 -12.55 -15.10
C HIS A 165 -3.33 -13.36 -14.82
N GLY A 166 -3.37 -14.15 -13.74
CA GLY A 166 -2.29 -14.79 -13.04
C GLY A 166 -1.19 -15.49 -13.82
N ASP A 167 -1.54 -16.24 -14.85
CA ASP A 167 -0.52 -17.03 -15.57
C ASP A 167 0.13 -16.30 -16.75
N ARG A 168 -0.38 -15.14 -17.12
CA ARG A 168 0.01 -14.41 -18.34
C ARG A 168 0.48 -12.98 -18.09
N THR A 169 0.52 -12.54 -16.81
CA THR A 169 0.93 -11.16 -16.49
C THR A 169 2.36 -11.15 -15.97
N PHE A 170 3.17 -10.29 -16.57
CA PHE A 170 4.57 -10.11 -16.19
C PHE A 170 4.87 -8.62 -16.04
N LEU A 171 5.59 -8.28 -15.00
CA LEU A 171 6.19 -6.96 -14.83
C LEU A 171 7.58 -6.97 -15.44
N ARG A 172 7.83 -6.11 -16.42
CA ARG A 172 9.13 -5.95 -17.06
C ARG A 172 9.78 -4.65 -16.64
N ASP A 173 10.88 -4.72 -15.91
CA ASP A 173 11.76 -3.57 -15.72
C ASP A 173 12.82 -3.54 -16.81
N ARG A 174 12.69 -2.56 -17.72
CA ARG A 174 13.62 -2.44 -18.86
C ARG A 174 15.00 -1.95 -18.45
N LYS A 175 15.09 -1.17 -17.34
CA LYS A 175 16.38 -0.65 -16.84
C LYS A 175 17.19 -1.74 -16.17
N LEU A 176 16.54 -2.58 -15.36
CA LEU A 176 17.17 -3.75 -14.74
C LEU A 176 17.33 -4.94 -15.70
N GLY A 177 16.62 -4.94 -16.83
CA GLY A 177 16.60 -6.07 -17.77
C GLY A 177 15.89 -7.31 -17.21
N ARG A 178 15.13 -7.19 -16.12
CA ARG A 178 14.48 -8.31 -15.41
C ARG A 178 12.98 -8.36 -15.67
N THR A 179 12.43 -9.57 -15.58
CA THR A 179 10.99 -9.82 -15.71
C THR A 179 10.52 -10.60 -14.49
N TYR A 180 9.44 -10.13 -13.88
CA TYR A 180 8.82 -10.71 -12.70
C TYR A 180 7.45 -11.26 -13.09
N LYS A 181 7.15 -12.49 -12.71
CA LYS A 181 5.82 -13.05 -12.87
C LYS A 181 4.91 -12.44 -11.82
N LEU A 182 3.73 -11.95 -12.24
CA LEU A 182 2.67 -11.49 -11.35
C LEU A 182 1.53 -12.52 -11.39
N PRO A 183 1.63 -13.63 -10.64
CA PRO A 183 0.63 -14.67 -10.70
C PRO A 183 -0.71 -14.20 -10.11
N GLY A 184 -1.81 -14.81 -10.54
CA GLY A 184 -3.14 -14.56 -10.03
C GLY A 184 -3.27 -15.04 -8.59
N GLY A 185 -3.50 -14.12 -7.69
CA GLY A 185 -3.64 -14.33 -6.25
C GLY A 185 -3.12 -13.13 -5.50
N TYR A 186 -3.83 -12.69 -4.48
CA TYR A 186 -3.50 -11.46 -3.76
C TYR A 186 -2.06 -11.44 -3.26
N ARG A 187 -1.64 -12.47 -2.54
CA ARG A 187 -0.30 -12.58 -1.98
C ARG A 187 0.79 -12.65 -3.05
N GLN A 188 0.61 -13.51 -4.03
CA GLN A 188 1.63 -13.76 -5.06
C GLN A 188 1.88 -12.52 -5.93
N PHE A 189 0.85 -11.69 -6.13
CA PHE A 189 0.99 -10.42 -6.82
C PHE A 189 1.86 -9.45 -6.02
N THR A 190 1.59 -9.32 -4.72
CA THR A 190 2.37 -8.50 -3.79
C THR A 190 3.83 -8.97 -3.72
N ASP A 191 4.08 -10.27 -3.66
CA ASP A 191 5.42 -10.85 -3.64
C ASP A 191 6.19 -10.48 -4.92
N GLY A 192 5.55 -10.53 -6.09
CA GLY A 192 6.18 -10.12 -7.35
C GLY A 192 6.59 -8.65 -7.38
N LEU A 193 5.76 -7.77 -6.85
CA LEU A 193 6.10 -6.34 -6.71
C LEU A 193 7.22 -6.13 -5.69
N LEU A 194 7.20 -6.85 -4.60
CA LEU A 194 8.22 -6.75 -3.56
C LEU A 194 9.58 -7.24 -4.04
N HIS A 195 9.65 -8.36 -4.77
CA HIS A 195 10.89 -8.82 -5.39
C HIS A 195 11.45 -7.78 -6.38
N HIS A 196 10.60 -7.15 -7.17
CA HIS A 196 11.02 -6.06 -8.04
C HIS A 196 11.62 -4.88 -7.25
N LEU A 197 10.98 -4.47 -6.15
CA LEU A 197 11.51 -3.41 -5.28
C LEU A 197 12.85 -3.78 -4.66
N GLN A 198 13.00 -5.01 -4.17
CA GLN A 198 14.25 -5.50 -3.57
C GLN A 198 15.40 -5.49 -4.58
N ASP A 199 15.14 -5.94 -5.81
CA ASP A 199 16.14 -5.91 -6.89
C ASP A 199 16.52 -4.49 -7.31
N LYS A 200 15.55 -3.57 -7.27
CA LYS A 200 15.75 -2.18 -7.68
C LYS A 200 16.44 -1.34 -6.61
N PHE A 201 16.19 -1.65 -5.34
CA PHE A 201 16.73 -0.92 -4.20
C PHE A 201 17.48 -1.86 -3.24
N PRO A 202 18.64 -2.41 -3.64
CA PRO A 202 19.36 -3.42 -2.85
C PRO A 202 19.90 -2.88 -1.51
N SER A 203 19.98 -1.56 -1.35
CA SER A 203 20.35 -0.90 -0.09
C SER A 203 19.15 -0.65 0.84
N THR A 204 17.94 -1.02 0.41
CA THR A 204 16.72 -0.90 1.21
C THR A 204 16.32 -2.26 1.78
N ASN A 205 16.18 -2.31 3.11
CA ASN A 205 15.62 -3.48 3.79
C ASN A 205 14.11 -3.32 3.95
N PHE A 206 13.33 -4.28 3.46
CA PHE A 206 11.87 -4.27 3.53
C PHE A 206 11.40 -5.18 4.66
N ILE A 207 10.63 -4.64 5.59
CA ILE A 207 10.07 -5.35 6.75
C ILE A 207 8.55 -5.22 6.70
N GLY A 208 7.86 -6.35 6.49
CA GLY A 208 6.39 -6.43 6.58
C GLY A 208 5.97 -6.82 7.99
N ILE A 209 5.06 -6.07 8.58
CA ILE A 209 4.42 -6.41 9.87
C ILE A 209 2.93 -6.53 9.63
N ARG A 210 2.40 -7.74 9.80
CA ARG A 210 0.97 -7.99 9.73
C ARG A 210 0.38 -8.09 11.13
N VAL A 211 -0.62 -7.26 11.40
CA VAL A 211 -1.38 -7.27 12.65
C VAL A 211 -2.64 -8.11 12.43
N LEU A 212 -2.84 -9.14 13.25
CA LEU A 212 -3.96 -10.07 13.13
C LEU A 212 -4.69 -10.20 14.46
N GLU A 213 -6.02 -10.29 14.41
CA GLU A 213 -6.78 -10.76 15.55
C GLU A 213 -6.53 -12.24 15.84
N GLY A 214 -6.79 -12.68 17.07
CA GLY A 214 -6.46 -14.04 17.50
C GLY A 214 -7.11 -15.16 16.67
N ARG A 215 -8.29 -14.92 16.10
CA ARG A 215 -9.00 -15.87 15.20
C ARG A 215 -8.35 -15.93 13.82
N ASP A 216 -7.95 -14.78 13.32
CA ASP A 216 -7.38 -14.64 11.98
C ASP A 216 -5.96 -15.18 11.88
N ALA A 217 -5.20 -15.12 12.98
CA ALA A 217 -3.86 -15.67 13.02
C ALA A 217 -3.83 -17.18 12.75
N ARG A 218 -4.79 -17.95 13.32
CA ARG A 218 -4.91 -19.39 13.06
C ARG A 218 -5.27 -19.66 11.59
N TYR A 219 -6.23 -18.90 11.06
CA TYR A 219 -6.61 -19.02 9.66
C TYR A 219 -5.43 -18.70 8.74
N PHE A 220 -4.71 -17.62 9.04
CA PHE A 220 -3.55 -17.18 8.29
C PHE A 220 -2.44 -18.24 8.25
N ILE A 221 -2.05 -18.79 9.41
CA ILE A 221 -1.02 -19.83 9.50
C ILE A 221 -1.44 -21.09 8.74
N ASN A 222 -2.70 -21.49 8.87
CA ASN A 222 -3.21 -22.69 8.18
C ASN A 222 -3.27 -22.51 6.67
N HIS A 223 -3.67 -21.33 6.21
CA HIS A 223 -3.94 -21.09 4.79
C HIS A 223 -2.66 -20.78 4.01
N TYR A 224 -1.75 -20.00 4.61
CA TYR A 224 -0.57 -19.49 3.91
C TYR A 224 0.73 -20.26 4.20
N HIS A 225 0.79 -21.00 5.28
CA HIS A 225 1.99 -21.73 5.72
C HIS A 225 1.78 -23.24 5.87
N ARG A 226 0.78 -23.82 5.19
CA ARG A 226 0.47 -25.26 5.19
C ARG A 226 0.45 -25.86 6.60
N TYR A 227 -0.20 -25.15 7.54
CA TYR A 227 -0.27 -25.52 8.95
C TYR A 227 1.08 -25.92 9.57
N ASP A 228 1.88 -24.93 9.87
CA ASP A 228 3.07 -25.11 10.68
C ASP A 228 2.69 -25.07 12.16
N GLU A 229 2.64 -26.23 12.78
CA GLU A 229 2.26 -26.37 14.20
C GLU A 229 3.27 -25.66 15.13
N GLU A 230 4.56 -25.68 14.80
CA GLU A 230 5.59 -25.00 15.58
C GLU A 230 5.40 -23.48 15.52
N MET A 231 5.16 -22.92 14.35
CA MET A 231 4.86 -21.51 14.17
C MET A 231 3.58 -21.10 14.90
N PHE A 232 2.53 -21.93 14.84
CA PHE A 232 1.29 -21.68 15.56
C PHE A 232 1.49 -21.70 17.08
N ASN A 233 2.27 -22.64 17.60
CA ASN A 233 2.59 -22.73 19.03
C ASN A 233 3.46 -21.54 19.48
N LYS A 234 4.43 -21.12 18.69
CA LYS A 234 5.21 -19.89 18.95
C LYS A 234 4.31 -18.66 19.00
N TRP A 235 3.42 -18.52 18.02
CA TRP A 235 2.45 -17.41 18.01
C TRP A 235 1.51 -17.47 19.23
N LYS A 236 0.98 -18.63 19.57
CA LYS A 236 0.09 -18.81 20.73
C LYS A 236 0.76 -18.39 22.04
N LYS A 237 2.04 -18.69 22.19
CA LYS A 237 2.84 -18.35 23.37
C LYS A 237 3.24 -16.89 23.42
N ASN A 238 3.77 -16.35 22.30
CA ASN A 238 4.42 -15.05 22.25
C ASN A 238 3.55 -13.96 21.66
N ARG A 239 2.40 -14.32 21.05
CA ARG A 239 1.53 -13.44 20.25
C ARG A 239 2.22 -12.80 19.06
N THR A 240 3.41 -13.27 18.71
CA THR A 240 4.20 -12.87 17.54
C THR A 240 4.91 -14.09 16.96
N CYS A 241 5.09 -14.09 15.66
CA CYS A 241 5.99 -15.01 14.97
C CYS A 241 6.64 -14.30 13.78
N THR A 242 7.85 -14.71 13.45
CA THR A 242 8.56 -14.22 12.25
C THR A 242 8.42 -15.27 11.15
N ILE A 243 8.06 -14.80 9.97
CA ILE A 243 7.97 -15.60 8.75
C ILE A 243 9.10 -15.16 7.85
N THR A 244 10.01 -16.06 7.54
CA THR A 244 11.04 -15.83 6.52
C THR A 244 10.57 -16.49 5.23
N ASN A 245 10.51 -15.73 4.15
CA ASN A 245 10.32 -16.32 2.82
C ASN A 245 11.60 -17.05 2.46
N SER A 246 11.50 -18.37 2.39
CA SER A 246 12.54 -19.22 1.83
C SER A 246 12.48 -19.22 0.31
#